data_cb36ccdb292bb95f828bdd04d903c33f
#
_entry.id   cb36ccdb292bb95f828bdd04d903c33f
#
_cell.length_a   1.000
_cell.length_b   1.000
_cell.length_c   1.000
_cell.angle_alpha   90.00
_cell.angle_beta   90.00
_cell.angle_gamma   90.00
#
_symmetry.space_group_name_H-M   'P 1'
#
loop_
_entity.id
_entity.type
_entity.pdbx_description
1 polymer ?
#
loop_
_entity_poly.entity_id
_entity_poly.type
_entity_poly.pdbx_seq_one_letter_code
_entity_poly.pdbx_strand_id
1 'polypeptide(L)'
;MPHMSGGATMSPVAGMAGGGGGFGTVLLPGLMAVAIMFSGIAAVALPLAQEFGITREIDDRVMCPLPIAAVAMEKIIFSAIQSVLAAALVFPLAYYIPSTPVLAHVTSWWFLGAVVVLASLLAGALGLTIGTSVQPKQIGLIFGVVIMPITFLGCVYYPWTALTHIRWLQIGVLVNPIVYMSEGLRAALTPTTGHMPEVMILAMLTFFLVLLTWAGMRGFARRVLS
;
A
#
# COMPACT_ATOMS: atom_id res chain seq x y z
N MET A 1 7.48 10.80 -59.23
CA MET A 1 7.64 9.75 -58.21
C MET A 1 7.37 10.38 -56.85
N PRO A 2 6.25 10.07 -56.18
CA PRO A 2 5.95 10.62 -54.83
C PRO A 2 6.57 9.73 -53.75
N HIS A 3 7.26 10.38 -52.82
CA HIS A 3 7.79 9.80 -51.60
C HIS A 3 6.64 9.28 -50.71
N MET A 4 6.60 7.98 -50.47
CA MET A 4 5.78 7.36 -49.42
C MET A 4 6.45 7.61 -48.06
N SER A 5 5.91 8.52 -47.28
CA SER A 5 6.22 8.66 -45.86
C SER A 5 5.57 7.52 -45.12
N GLY A 6 6.38 6.55 -44.65
CA GLY A 6 5.94 5.46 -43.80
C GLY A 6 5.48 6.03 -42.47
N GLY A 7 4.17 5.94 -42.20
CA GLY A 7 3.61 6.20 -40.87
C GLY A 7 4.12 5.15 -39.90
N ALA A 8 5.01 5.56 -39.02
CA ALA A 8 5.44 4.77 -37.89
C ALA A 8 4.23 4.62 -36.94
N THR A 9 3.62 3.43 -36.90
CA THR A 9 2.67 3.06 -35.86
C THR A 9 3.43 3.01 -34.54
N MET A 10 3.33 4.10 -33.77
CA MET A 10 3.85 4.13 -32.40
C MET A 10 3.14 3.02 -31.59
N SER A 11 3.89 1.98 -31.20
CA SER A 11 3.39 0.99 -30.27
C SER A 11 3.05 1.66 -28.92
N PRO A 12 1.97 1.22 -28.23
CA PRO A 12 1.53 1.81 -26.95
C PRO A 12 2.63 1.85 -25.87
N VAL A 13 3.61 0.95 -25.98
CA VAL A 13 4.76 0.87 -25.06
C VAL A 13 5.78 2.01 -25.29
N ALA A 14 5.87 2.55 -26.53
CA ALA A 14 6.76 3.68 -26.84
C ALA A 14 6.26 5.00 -26.24
N GLY A 15 4.96 5.15 -26.03
CA GLY A 15 4.37 6.32 -25.33
C GLY A 15 4.72 6.39 -23.84
N MET A 16 5.01 5.27 -23.20
CA MET A 16 5.44 5.20 -21.80
C MET A 16 6.94 5.56 -21.63
N ALA A 17 7.73 5.43 -22.67
CA ALA A 17 9.16 5.78 -22.67
C ALA A 17 9.44 7.24 -23.09
N GLY A 18 8.45 7.96 -23.62
CA GLY A 18 8.61 9.30 -24.19
C GLY A 18 8.45 10.48 -23.22
N GLY A 19 8.03 10.26 -22.00
CA GLY A 19 8.05 11.31 -20.98
C GLY A 19 9.32 11.12 -20.13
N GLY A 20 10.20 12.11 -20.13
CA GLY A 20 11.56 12.21 -19.58
C GLY A 20 11.97 11.50 -18.27
N GLY A 21 11.25 10.51 -17.82
CA GLY A 21 11.57 9.65 -16.69
C GLY A 21 11.57 8.18 -17.12
N GLY A 22 12.69 7.49 -16.95
CA GLY A 22 12.80 6.06 -17.24
C GLY A 22 11.75 5.22 -16.49
N PHE A 23 11.57 3.96 -16.91
CA PHE A 23 10.64 2.99 -16.30
C PHE A 23 10.73 2.93 -14.75
N GLY A 24 11.93 3.16 -14.19
CA GLY A 24 12.18 3.26 -12.75
C GLY A 24 11.39 4.39 -12.06
N THR A 25 11.21 5.54 -12.73
CA THR A 25 10.46 6.68 -12.16
C THR A 25 8.97 6.35 -11.98
N VAL A 26 8.38 5.58 -12.90
CA VAL A 26 6.98 5.16 -12.80
C VAL A 26 6.79 4.08 -11.74
N LEU A 27 7.78 3.19 -11.56
CA LEU A 27 7.72 2.07 -10.62
C LEU A 27 8.00 2.47 -9.17
N LEU A 28 8.83 3.48 -8.92
CA LEU A 28 9.26 3.85 -7.56
C LEU A 28 8.10 4.04 -6.59
N PRO A 29 7.06 4.86 -6.88
CA PRO A 29 5.95 5.06 -5.96
C PRO A 29 5.19 3.77 -5.65
N GLY A 30 5.00 2.92 -6.67
CA GLY A 30 4.36 1.63 -6.52
C GLY A 30 5.15 0.68 -5.63
N LEU A 31 6.46 0.57 -5.83
CA LEU A 31 7.34 -0.26 -4.99
C LEU A 31 7.36 0.21 -3.53
N MET A 32 7.35 1.53 -3.30
CA MET A 32 7.22 2.09 -1.95
C MET A 32 5.88 1.73 -1.32
N ALA A 33 4.77 1.81 -2.07
CA ALA A 33 3.45 1.39 -1.57
C ALA A 33 3.43 -0.09 -1.18
N VAL A 34 4.04 -0.95 -2.00
CA VAL A 34 4.18 -2.39 -1.70
C VAL A 34 5.02 -2.62 -0.45
N ALA A 35 6.15 -1.94 -0.31
CA ALA A 35 7.01 -2.07 0.87
C ALA A 35 6.28 -1.66 2.16
N ILE A 36 5.55 -0.54 2.14
CA ILE A 36 4.72 -0.07 3.26
C ILE A 36 3.67 -1.14 3.60
N MET A 37 2.94 -1.62 2.60
CA MET A 37 1.86 -2.56 2.78
C MET A 37 2.36 -3.89 3.36
N PHE A 38 3.37 -4.51 2.73
CA PHE A 38 3.89 -5.80 3.18
C PHE A 38 4.50 -5.71 4.57
N SER A 39 5.32 -4.68 4.83
CA SER A 39 5.91 -4.46 6.15
C SER A 39 4.83 -4.27 7.22
N GLY A 40 3.83 -3.41 6.94
CA GLY A 40 2.77 -3.12 7.89
C GLY A 40 1.86 -4.30 8.19
N ILE A 41 1.43 -5.03 7.15
CA ILE A 41 0.59 -6.22 7.36
C ILE A 41 1.38 -7.30 8.10
N ALA A 42 2.63 -7.57 7.72
CA ALA A 42 3.47 -8.58 8.35
C ALA A 42 3.76 -8.25 9.81
N ALA A 43 4.02 -6.98 10.14
CA ALA A 43 4.31 -6.52 11.50
C ALA A 43 3.15 -6.76 12.49
N VAL A 44 1.91 -6.84 12.03
CA VAL A 44 0.74 -7.10 12.88
C VAL A 44 0.23 -8.53 12.73
N ALA A 45 0.02 -8.99 11.49
CA ALA A 45 -0.65 -10.26 11.23
C ALA A 45 0.19 -11.47 11.70
N LEU A 46 1.51 -11.44 11.52
CA LEU A 46 2.37 -12.56 11.92
C LEU A 46 2.48 -12.70 13.45
N PRO A 47 2.78 -11.64 14.24
CA PRO A 47 2.77 -11.74 15.69
C PRO A 47 1.41 -12.14 16.24
N LEU A 48 0.30 -11.58 15.72
CA LEU A 48 -1.04 -11.97 16.14
C LEU A 48 -1.31 -13.46 15.91
N ALA A 49 -0.84 -14.02 14.78
CA ALA A 49 -0.96 -15.45 14.55
C ALA A 49 -0.24 -16.29 15.59
N GLN A 50 0.96 -15.86 15.99
CA GLN A 50 1.74 -16.54 17.01
C GLN A 50 1.09 -16.41 18.39
N GLU A 51 0.66 -15.21 18.77
CA GLU A 51 0.01 -14.92 20.05
C GLU A 51 -1.32 -15.67 20.21
N PHE A 52 -2.13 -15.81 19.16
CA PHE A 52 -3.37 -16.58 19.20
C PHE A 52 -3.18 -18.09 19.02
N GLY A 53 -2.12 -18.53 18.35
CA GLY A 53 -1.97 -19.92 17.93
C GLY A 53 -0.98 -20.74 18.78
N ILE A 54 0.10 -20.13 19.24
CA ILE A 54 1.24 -20.85 19.84
C ILE A 54 1.47 -20.45 21.29
N THR A 55 1.63 -19.15 21.56
CA THR A 55 2.07 -18.67 22.87
C THR A 55 0.94 -18.36 23.84
N ARG A 56 -0.27 -18.09 23.33
CA ARG A 56 -1.43 -17.62 24.11
C ARG A 56 -1.13 -16.43 25.03
N GLU A 57 -0.11 -15.65 24.68
CA GLU A 57 0.30 -14.46 25.45
C GLU A 57 -0.79 -13.37 25.51
N ILE A 58 -1.78 -13.44 24.63
CA ILE A 58 -2.93 -12.54 24.67
C ILE A 58 -3.73 -12.73 25.96
N ASP A 59 -3.85 -13.94 26.47
CA ASP A 59 -4.59 -14.22 27.71
C ASP A 59 -3.93 -13.49 28.89
N ASP A 60 -2.61 -13.44 28.94
CA ASP A 60 -1.86 -12.72 29.98
C ASP A 60 -1.95 -11.20 29.83
N ARG A 61 -1.94 -10.68 28.60
CA ARG A 61 -2.06 -9.23 28.33
C ARG A 61 -3.47 -8.70 28.62
N VAL A 62 -4.49 -9.51 28.47
CA VAL A 62 -5.89 -9.12 28.77
C VAL A 62 -6.17 -9.09 30.27
N MET A 63 -5.38 -9.80 31.08
CA MET A 63 -5.44 -9.69 32.52
C MET A 63 -4.89 -8.38 33.09
N CYS A 64 -4.13 -7.62 32.28
CA CYS A 64 -3.72 -6.27 32.65
C CYS A 64 -4.90 -5.30 32.58
N PRO A 65 -4.96 -4.26 33.43
CA PRO A 65 -6.05 -3.28 33.45
C PRO A 65 -5.98 -2.29 32.29
N LEU A 66 -5.64 -2.77 31.08
CA LEU A 66 -5.57 -1.98 29.85
C LEU A 66 -6.79 -2.26 28.97
N PRO A 67 -7.41 -1.23 28.38
CA PRO A 67 -8.51 -1.45 27.43
C PRO A 67 -7.99 -2.21 26.19
N ILE A 68 -8.72 -3.23 25.77
CA ILE A 68 -8.41 -4.07 24.59
C ILE A 68 -8.09 -3.23 23.35
N ALA A 69 -8.79 -2.09 23.20
CA ALA A 69 -8.55 -1.14 22.11
C ALA A 69 -7.13 -0.52 22.15
N ALA A 70 -6.56 -0.30 23.34
CA ALA A 70 -5.22 0.26 23.47
C ALA A 70 -4.15 -0.72 22.95
N VAL A 71 -4.31 -2.02 23.23
CA VAL A 71 -3.40 -3.06 22.73
C VAL A 71 -3.47 -3.16 21.19
N ALA A 72 -4.67 -3.07 20.61
CA ALA A 72 -4.83 -3.06 19.17
C ALA A 72 -4.19 -1.82 18.52
N MET A 73 -4.36 -0.64 19.13
CA MET A 73 -3.77 0.61 18.64
C MET A 73 -2.24 0.61 18.74
N GLU A 74 -1.67 0.08 19.81
CA GLU A 74 -0.23 -0.12 19.96
C GLU A 74 0.35 -0.90 18.78
N LYS A 75 -0.29 -2.02 18.41
CA LYS A 75 0.15 -2.83 17.27
C LYS A 75 0.09 -2.07 15.93
N ILE A 76 -0.96 -1.28 15.71
CA ILE A 76 -1.08 -0.44 14.51
C ILE A 76 0.02 0.62 14.47
N ILE A 77 0.29 1.31 15.59
CA ILE A 77 1.31 2.36 15.65
C ILE A 77 2.70 1.76 15.45
N PHE A 78 3.01 0.65 16.12
CA PHE A 78 4.28 -0.05 15.93
C PHE A 78 4.49 -0.47 14.46
N SER A 79 3.48 -1.05 13.86
CA SER A 79 3.45 -1.40 12.44
C SER A 79 3.68 -0.19 11.53
N ALA A 80 3.06 0.95 11.86
CA ALA A 80 3.23 2.18 11.08
C ALA A 80 4.69 2.66 11.11
N ILE A 81 5.35 2.63 12.27
CA ILE A 81 6.77 2.98 12.40
C ILE A 81 7.63 2.06 11.53
N GLN A 82 7.38 0.75 11.60
CA GLN A 82 8.12 -0.24 10.80
C GLN A 82 7.90 -0.04 9.30
N SER A 83 6.67 0.28 8.88
CA SER A 83 6.32 0.55 7.48
C SER A 83 6.98 1.82 6.95
N VAL A 84 7.06 2.88 7.77
CA VAL A 84 7.79 4.11 7.43
C VAL A 84 9.27 3.82 7.23
N LEU A 85 9.89 3.02 8.10
CA LEU A 85 11.29 2.60 7.95
C LEU A 85 11.49 1.79 6.67
N ALA A 86 10.57 0.87 6.34
CA ALA A 86 10.62 0.11 5.09
C ALA A 86 10.56 1.03 3.86
N ALA A 87 9.65 2.01 3.85
CA ALA A 87 9.56 3.00 2.78
C ALA A 87 10.84 3.85 2.67
N ALA A 88 11.39 4.28 3.80
CA ALA A 88 12.62 5.05 3.85
C ALA A 88 13.82 4.28 3.29
N LEU A 89 13.87 2.94 3.46
CA LEU A 89 14.92 2.10 2.88
C LEU A 89 14.77 1.89 1.38
N VAL A 90 13.52 1.84 0.88
CA VAL A 90 13.27 1.67 -0.57
C VAL A 90 13.76 2.87 -1.37
N PHE A 91 13.66 4.08 -0.80
CA PHE A 91 14.06 5.31 -1.48
C PHE A 91 15.54 5.33 -1.91
N PRO A 92 16.53 5.11 -1.02
CA PRO A 92 17.94 5.06 -1.43
C PRO A 92 18.24 3.85 -2.34
N LEU A 93 17.59 2.70 -2.13
CA LEU A 93 17.77 1.54 -3.00
C LEU A 93 17.33 1.85 -4.43
N ALA A 94 16.19 2.51 -4.60
CA ALA A 94 15.70 2.92 -5.89
C ALA A 94 16.56 4.00 -6.57
N TYR A 95 17.31 4.78 -5.79
CA TYR A 95 18.24 5.78 -6.31
C TYR A 95 19.58 5.17 -6.76
N TYR A 96 20.13 4.18 -6.03
CA TYR A 96 21.46 3.63 -6.29
C TYR A 96 21.47 2.43 -7.24
N ILE A 97 20.38 1.64 -7.31
CA ILE A 97 20.37 0.37 -8.06
C ILE A 97 20.08 0.55 -9.55
N PRO A 98 19.12 1.40 -10.01
CA PRO A 98 18.82 1.53 -11.42
C PRO A 98 19.98 2.15 -12.22
N SER A 99 20.24 1.59 -13.40
CA SER A 99 21.20 2.14 -14.37
C SER A 99 20.71 3.45 -15.02
N THR A 100 19.43 3.80 -14.86
CA THR A 100 18.83 5.05 -15.33
C THR A 100 18.46 5.92 -14.12
N PRO A 101 18.80 7.22 -14.10
CA PRO A 101 18.48 8.10 -12.99
C PRO A 101 16.96 8.16 -12.78
N VAL A 102 16.52 7.89 -11.57
CA VAL A 102 15.13 8.05 -11.18
C VAL A 102 14.89 9.54 -10.91
N LEU A 103 14.08 10.17 -11.76
CA LEU A 103 13.70 11.58 -11.58
C LEU A 103 12.51 11.68 -10.62
N ALA A 104 12.79 11.50 -9.33
CA ALA A 104 11.82 11.77 -8.29
C ALA A 104 11.92 13.25 -7.90
N HIS A 105 10.84 13.99 -8.05
CA HIS A 105 10.74 15.38 -7.64
C HIS A 105 9.64 15.53 -6.61
N VAL A 106 10.01 15.73 -5.35
CA VAL A 106 9.05 15.94 -4.27
C VAL A 106 8.38 17.31 -4.46
N THR A 107 7.10 17.32 -4.80
CA THR A 107 6.32 18.54 -5.00
C THR A 107 5.98 19.21 -3.68
N SER A 108 5.59 18.40 -2.68
CA SER A 108 5.20 18.87 -1.35
C SER A 108 5.59 17.86 -0.28
N TRP A 109 6.51 18.25 0.60
CA TRP A 109 6.95 17.43 1.72
C TRP A 109 5.81 17.11 2.70
N TRP A 110 4.88 18.04 2.88
CA TRP A 110 3.72 17.85 3.74
C TRP A 110 2.76 16.79 3.19
N PHE A 111 2.50 16.83 1.89
CA PHE A 111 1.64 15.86 1.24
C PHE A 111 2.29 14.47 1.26
N LEU A 112 3.57 14.37 0.94
CA LEU A 112 4.33 13.12 1.04
C LEU A 112 4.28 12.55 2.46
N GLY A 113 4.56 13.36 3.48
CA GLY A 113 4.48 12.95 4.88
C GLY A 113 3.09 12.46 5.29
N ALA A 114 2.04 13.20 4.91
CA ALA A 114 0.66 12.81 5.19
C ALA A 114 0.30 11.47 4.53
N VAL A 115 0.66 11.28 3.25
CA VAL A 115 0.41 10.03 2.52
C VAL A 115 1.17 8.86 3.14
N VAL A 116 2.46 9.02 3.45
CA VAL A 116 3.27 7.95 4.06
C VAL A 116 2.71 7.55 5.42
N VAL A 117 2.34 8.51 6.27
CA VAL A 117 1.77 8.23 7.60
C VAL A 117 0.42 7.53 7.48
N LEU A 118 -0.50 8.05 6.65
CA LEU A 118 -1.82 7.44 6.45
C LEU A 118 -1.71 6.04 5.84
N ALA A 119 -0.84 5.86 4.84
CA ALA A 119 -0.59 4.56 4.21
C ALA A 119 -0.01 3.54 5.21
N SER A 120 0.91 3.97 6.06
CA SER A 120 1.54 3.11 7.08
C SER A 120 0.54 2.67 8.15
N LEU A 121 -0.28 3.59 8.66
CA LEU A 121 -1.37 3.27 9.58
C LEU A 121 -2.40 2.34 8.95
N LEU A 122 -2.75 2.59 7.69
CA LEU A 122 -3.68 1.76 6.92
C LEU A 122 -3.16 0.33 6.73
N ALA A 123 -1.86 0.17 6.46
CA ALA A 123 -1.22 -1.14 6.35
C ALA A 123 -1.28 -1.92 7.69
N GLY A 124 -1.06 -1.23 8.81
CA GLY A 124 -1.23 -1.82 10.15
C GLY A 124 -2.68 -2.23 10.45
N ALA A 125 -3.65 -1.39 10.09
CA ALA A 125 -5.08 -1.68 10.24
C ALA A 125 -5.52 -2.87 9.38
N LEU A 126 -4.99 -2.99 8.14
CA LEU A 126 -5.16 -4.17 7.30
C LEU A 126 -4.57 -5.42 7.97
N GLY A 127 -3.36 -5.32 8.50
CA GLY A 127 -2.69 -6.41 9.22
C GLY A 127 -3.50 -6.87 10.43
N LEU A 128 -4.07 -5.93 11.21
CA LEU A 128 -4.94 -6.24 12.34
C LEU A 128 -6.22 -6.95 11.88
N THR A 129 -6.86 -6.45 10.83
CA THR A 129 -8.10 -7.04 10.28
C THR A 129 -7.85 -8.46 9.77
N ILE A 130 -6.77 -8.69 9.03
CA ILE A 130 -6.38 -10.01 8.53
C ILE A 130 -6.02 -10.94 9.70
N GLY A 131 -5.14 -10.50 10.61
CA GLY A 131 -4.67 -11.30 11.74
C GLY A 131 -5.79 -11.74 12.69
N THR A 132 -6.84 -10.92 12.81
CA THR A 132 -8.01 -11.25 13.64
C THR A 132 -9.07 -12.07 12.92
N SER A 133 -9.15 -12.02 11.59
CA SER A 133 -10.17 -12.70 10.80
C SER A 133 -9.78 -14.13 10.43
N VAL A 134 -8.48 -14.45 10.47
CA VAL A 134 -7.92 -15.68 9.91
C VAL A 134 -7.35 -16.58 10.98
N GLN A 135 -7.43 -17.91 10.76
CA GLN A 135 -6.78 -18.86 11.63
C GLN A 135 -5.25 -18.76 11.50
N PRO A 136 -4.49 -18.88 12.62
CA PRO A 136 -3.03 -18.78 12.62
C PRO A 136 -2.33 -19.64 11.57
N LYS A 137 -2.82 -20.85 11.36
CA LYS A 137 -2.27 -21.82 10.40
C LYS A 137 -2.43 -21.39 8.92
N GLN A 138 -3.38 -20.49 8.62
CA GLN A 138 -3.73 -20.08 7.26
C GLN A 138 -3.09 -18.74 6.86
N ILE A 139 -2.42 -18.05 7.78
CA ILE A 139 -1.85 -16.71 7.50
C ILE A 139 -0.87 -16.74 6.34
N GLY A 140 0.03 -17.71 6.27
CA GLY A 140 0.97 -17.83 5.15
C GLY A 140 0.28 -18.02 3.79
N LEU A 141 -0.81 -18.77 3.77
CA LEU A 141 -1.61 -18.97 2.54
C LEU A 141 -2.29 -17.68 2.11
N ILE A 142 -2.78 -16.87 3.05
CA ILE A 142 -3.41 -15.58 2.73
C ILE A 142 -2.41 -14.59 2.14
N PHE A 143 -1.18 -14.56 2.62
CA PHE A 143 -0.14 -13.73 2.01
C PHE A 143 0.05 -14.06 0.52
N GLY A 144 0.05 -15.34 0.13
CA GLY A 144 0.18 -15.76 -1.27
C GLY A 144 -1.09 -15.56 -2.11
N VAL A 145 -2.24 -15.97 -1.57
CA VAL A 145 -3.51 -16.06 -2.35
C VAL A 145 -4.30 -14.76 -2.35
N VAL A 146 -4.23 -13.96 -1.29
CA VAL A 146 -5.02 -12.73 -1.15
C VAL A 146 -4.17 -11.49 -1.40
N ILE A 147 -3.03 -11.37 -0.74
CA ILE A 147 -2.22 -10.14 -0.79
C ILE A 147 -1.55 -9.96 -2.15
N MET A 148 -1.09 -11.03 -2.80
CA MET A 148 -0.50 -10.93 -4.14
C MET A 148 -1.49 -10.37 -5.18
N PRO A 149 -2.69 -10.94 -5.39
CA PRO A 149 -3.64 -10.38 -6.35
C PRO A 149 -4.06 -8.95 -6.01
N ILE A 150 -4.27 -8.64 -4.73
CA ILE A 150 -4.63 -7.29 -4.28
C ILE A 150 -3.51 -6.29 -4.63
N THR A 151 -2.24 -6.69 -4.51
CA THR A 151 -1.10 -5.86 -4.88
C THR A 151 -1.06 -5.59 -6.39
N PHE A 152 -1.28 -6.60 -7.22
CA PHE A 152 -1.34 -6.42 -8.68
C PHE A 152 -2.47 -5.48 -9.09
N LEU A 153 -3.64 -5.58 -8.47
CA LEU A 153 -4.78 -4.70 -8.68
C LEU A 153 -4.62 -3.33 -8.00
N GLY A 154 -3.55 -3.11 -7.23
CA GLY A 154 -3.26 -1.88 -6.48
C GLY A 154 -2.67 -0.73 -7.31
N CYS A 155 -2.71 -0.78 -8.64
CA CYS A 155 -2.08 0.22 -9.53
C CYS A 155 -0.60 0.47 -9.21
N VAL A 156 0.09 -0.55 -8.71
CA VAL A 156 1.51 -0.48 -8.32
C VAL A 156 2.41 -0.31 -9.54
N TYR A 157 2.15 -1.09 -10.58
CA TYR A 157 2.98 -1.16 -11.79
C TYR A 157 2.54 -0.20 -12.90
N TYR A 158 1.34 0.37 -12.80
CA TYR A 158 0.75 1.28 -13.78
C TYR A 158 -0.09 2.35 -13.09
N PRO A 159 -0.17 3.57 -13.63
CA PRO A 159 -1.04 4.60 -13.07
C PRO A 159 -2.52 4.26 -13.29
N TRP A 160 -3.39 4.67 -12.34
CA TRP A 160 -4.83 4.49 -12.47
C TRP A 160 -5.40 5.09 -13.76
N THR A 161 -4.81 6.17 -14.26
CA THR A 161 -5.17 6.82 -15.52
C THR A 161 -4.95 5.94 -16.75
N ALA A 162 -4.06 4.94 -16.68
CA ALA A 162 -3.84 4.00 -17.78
C ALA A 162 -5.04 3.04 -17.98
N LEU A 163 -5.89 2.88 -16.95
CA LEU A 163 -7.06 2.00 -16.99
C LEU A 163 -8.29 2.62 -17.65
N THR A 164 -8.20 3.84 -18.21
CA THR A 164 -9.34 4.54 -18.84
C THR A 164 -10.00 3.75 -19.96
N HIS A 165 -9.24 2.88 -20.63
CA HIS A 165 -9.77 1.99 -21.68
C HIS A 165 -10.63 0.83 -21.16
N ILE A 166 -10.51 0.46 -19.86
CA ILE A 166 -11.21 -0.66 -19.22
C ILE A 166 -11.98 -0.15 -18.00
N ARG A 167 -13.10 0.53 -18.25
CA ARG A 167 -13.88 1.22 -17.19
C ARG A 167 -14.31 0.31 -16.03
N TRP A 168 -14.73 -0.93 -16.30
CA TRP A 168 -15.14 -1.84 -15.24
C TRP A 168 -13.99 -2.18 -14.27
N LEU A 169 -12.77 -2.36 -14.81
CA LEU A 169 -11.57 -2.59 -14.01
C LEU A 169 -11.17 -1.32 -13.25
N GLN A 170 -11.25 -0.15 -13.92
CA GLN A 170 -10.94 1.15 -13.30
C GLN A 170 -11.82 1.45 -12.09
N ILE A 171 -13.10 1.05 -12.13
CA ILE A 171 -14.02 1.20 -10.99
C ILE A 171 -13.76 0.09 -9.95
N GLY A 172 -13.52 -1.14 -10.39
CA GLY A 172 -13.28 -2.28 -9.51
C GLY A 172 -12.05 -2.11 -8.62
N VAL A 173 -10.97 -1.53 -9.15
CA VAL A 173 -9.74 -1.31 -8.37
C VAL A 173 -9.90 -0.24 -7.27
N LEU A 174 -10.90 0.66 -7.37
CA LEU A 174 -11.16 1.67 -6.34
C LEU A 174 -11.61 1.09 -4.99
N VAL A 175 -12.08 -0.14 -4.94
CA VAL A 175 -12.38 -0.86 -3.70
C VAL A 175 -11.10 -1.26 -2.96
N ASN A 176 -9.98 -1.30 -3.69
CA ASN A 176 -8.69 -1.68 -3.13
C ASN A 176 -7.98 -0.47 -2.50
N PRO A 177 -7.73 -0.46 -1.18
CA PRO A 177 -7.05 0.65 -0.51
C PRO A 177 -5.63 0.89 -1.00
N ILE A 178 -4.96 -0.12 -1.56
CA ILE A 178 -3.58 -0.02 -2.06
C ILE A 178 -3.49 0.94 -3.25
N VAL A 179 -4.54 1.07 -4.04
CA VAL A 179 -4.61 2.04 -5.15
C VAL A 179 -4.35 3.45 -4.65
N TYR A 180 -4.96 3.83 -3.53
CA TYR A 180 -4.78 5.18 -2.97
C TYR A 180 -3.41 5.37 -2.33
N MET A 181 -2.78 4.29 -1.82
CA MET A 181 -1.39 4.33 -1.33
C MET A 181 -0.43 4.56 -2.50
N SER A 182 -0.55 3.80 -3.59
CA SER A 182 0.32 3.91 -4.77
C SER A 182 0.11 5.23 -5.52
N GLU A 183 -1.15 5.66 -5.72
CA GLU A 183 -1.46 6.94 -6.37
C GLU A 183 -1.06 8.14 -5.51
N GLY A 184 -1.18 8.04 -4.18
CA GLY A 184 -0.73 9.09 -3.26
C GLY A 184 0.78 9.30 -3.32
N LEU A 185 1.55 8.21 -3.29
CA LEU A 185 3.00 8.29 -3.44
C LEU A 185 3.40 8.76 -4.85
N ARG A 186 2.61 8.39 -5.89
CA ARG A 186 2.84 8.87 -7.27
C ARG A 186 2.59 10.36 -7.38
N ALA A 187 1.51 10.89 -6.82
CA ALA A 187 1.22 12.31 -6.78
C ALA A 187 2.31 13.11 -6.04
N ALA A 188 2.88 12.52 -4.97
CA ALA A 188 3.92 13.16 -4.17
C ALA A 188 5.31 13.16 -4.82
N LEU A 189 5.71 12.06 -5.51
CA LEU A 189 7.07 11.83 -6.00
C LEU A 189 7.22 12.04 -7.49
N THR A 190 6.16 11.81 -8.27
CA THR A 190 6.18 11.87 -9.74
C THR A 190 4.96 12.60 -10.29
N PRO A 191 4.78 13.91 -9.99
CA PRO A 191 3.58 14.68 -10.36
C PRO A 191 3.38 14.81 -11.87
N THR A 192 4.42 14.59 -12.66
CA THR A 192 4.35 14.59 -14.14
C THR A 192 3.64 13.37 -14.72
N THR A 193 3.51 12.30 -13.95
CA THR A 193 2.70 11.13 -14.32
C THR A 193 1.24 11.38 -13.94
N GLY A 194 0.29 10.96 -14.77
CA GLY A 194 -1.13 11.12 -14.46
C GLY A 194 -1.49 10.45 -13.13
N HIS A 195 -2.09 11.21 -12.21
CA HIS A 195 -2.49 10.75 -10.88
C HIS A 195 -3.91 11.22 -10.53
N MET A 196 -4.50 10.66 -9.47
CA MET A 196 -5.79 11.10 -8.92
C MET A 196 -5.65 12.47 -8.21
N PRO A 197 -6.76 13.22 -8.04
CA PRO A 197 -6.76 14.44 -7.22
C PRO A 197 -6.30 14.15 -5.79
N GLU A 198 -5.38 14.96 -5.25
CA GLU A 198 -4.77 14.80 -3.92
C GLU A 198 -5.82 14.71 -2.79
N VAL A 199 -6.85 15.56 -2.86
CA VAL A 199 -7.93 15.58 -1.89
C VAL A 199 -8.69 14.25 -1.85
N MET A 200 -8.96 13.67 -3.03
CA MET A 200 -9.62 12.35 -3.14
C MET A 200 -8.76 11.25 -2.53
N ILE A 201 -7.45 11.28 -2.78
CA ILE A 201 -6.51 10.30 -2.23
C ILE A 201 -6.52 10.34 -0.70
N LEU A 202 -6.35 11.53 -0.10
CA LEU A 202 -6.34 11.70 1.36
C LEU A 202 -7.68 11.31 1.99
N ALA A 203 -8.80 11.71 1.38
CA ALA A 203 -10.13 11.36 1.87
C ALA A 203 -10.35 9.85 1.87
N MET A 204 -9.98 9.16 0.79
CA MET A 204 -10.15 7.71 0.69
C MET A 204 -9.19 6.92 1.58
N LEU A 205 -7.92 7.36 1.71
CA LEU A 205 -6.99 6.78 2.68
C LEU A 205 -7.53 6.87 4.10
N THR A 206 -8.04 8.05 4.48
CA THR A 206 -8.65 8.26 5.81
C THR A 206 -9.91 7.42 6.00
N PHE A 207 -10.77 7.34 4.99
CA PHE A 207 -11.99 6.52 5.02
C PHE A 207 -11.65 5.04 5.25
N PHE A 208 -10.73 4.48 4.44
CA PHE A 208 -10.32 3.09 4.60
C PHE A 208 -9.58 2.84 5.93
N LEU A 209 -8.78 3.80 6.39
CA LEU A 209 -8.12 3.71 7.69
C LEU A 209 -9.14 3.56 8.82
N VAL A 210 -10.15 4.43 8.87
CA VAL A 210 -11.21 4.39 9.89
C VAL A 210 -11.99 3.08 9.79
N LEU A 211 -12.40 2.69 8.58
CA LEU A 211 -13.17 1.48 8.33
C LEU A 211 -12.41 0.22 8.79
N LEU A 212 -11.15 0.08 8.38
CA LEU A 212 -10.34 -1.09 8.68
C LEU A 212 -9.88 -1.13 10.15
N THR A 213 -9.59 0.03 10.73
CA THR A 213 -9.31 0.11 12.18
C THR A 213 -10.51 -0.32 12.99
N TRP A 214 -11.71 0.16 12.63
CA TRP A 214 -12.95 -0.25 13.29
C TRP A 214 -13.22 -1.75 13.12
N ALA A 215 -13.10 -2.28 11.90
CA ALA A 215 -13.28 -3.71 11.62
C ALA A 215 -12.25 -4.57 12.36
N GLY A 216 -10.98 -4.17 12.33
CA GLY A 216 -9.88 -4.86 13.01
C GLY A 216 -10.04 -4.87 14.53
N MET A 217 -10.38 -3.73 15.15
CA MET A 217 -10.65 -3.64 16.58
C MET A 217 -11.84 -4.52 16.99
N ARG A 218 -12.90 -4.52 16.18
CA ARG A 218 -14.07 -5.35 16.45
C ARG A 218 -13.76 -6.85 16.32
N GLY A 219 -12.95 -7.23 15.33
CA GLY A 219 -12.44 -8.59 15.15
C GLY A 219 -11.55 -9.02 16.32
N PHE A 220 -10.65 -8.14 16.74
CA PHE A 220 -9.74 -8.35 17.87
C PHE A 220 -10.52 -8.56 19.18
N ALA A 221 -11.46 -7.65 19.48
CA ALA A 221 -12.29 -7.76 20.68
C ALA A 221 -13.12 -9.06 20.72
N ARG A 222 -13.70 -9.46 19.58
CA ARG A 222 -14.46 -10.73 19.50
C ARG A 222 -13.58 -11.94 19.78
N ARG A 223 -12.36 -11.94 19.26
CA ARG A 223 -11.44 -13.09 19.37
C ARG A 223 -10.80 -13.22 20.74
N VAL A 224 -10.66 -12.09 21.45
CA VAL A 224 -10.14 -12.05 22.83
C VAL A 224 -11.23 -12.46 23.85
N LEU A 225 -12.50 -12.17 23.55
CA LEU A 225 -13.63 -12.46 24.45
C LEU A 225 -14.31 -13.83 24.21
N SER A 226 -13.88 -14.56 23.17
CA SER A 226 -14.41 -15.91 22.85
C SER A 226 -13.53 -17.01 23.44
#